data_7d8f795e1384a76a5c6d787e8da29140
#
_entry.id   7d8f795e1384a76a5c6d787e8da29140
#
_cell.length_a   1.000
_cell.length_b   1.000
_cell.length_c   1.000
_cell.angle_alpha   90.00
_cell.angle_beta   90.00
_cell.angle_gamma   90.00
#
_symmetry.space_group_name_H-M   'P 1'
#
loop_
_entity.id
_entity.type
_entity.pdbx_description
1 polymer ?
#
loop_
_entity_poly.entity_id
_entity_poly.type
_entity_poly.pdbx_seq_one_letter_code
_entity_poly.pdbx_strand_id
1 'polypeptide(L)'
;LEIDIKSRFSNTFLERMLNFANDIFLDDVSITGNQVKEDFDISKYIIYYMFIQNLEKAFLLGLPKAYKSIEHHDMKLKGKIDINKFIKYDIPFQGKISSVSREQKEIQEIIDVLYKAVKIIDKNNKAFLKNISHIKTHLKQYKSNNYVSNETINKALKSKALQNPIFFFF
;
A
#
# COMPACT_ATOMS: atom_id res chain seq x y z
N LEU A 1 -3.09 30.45 -13.50
CA LEU A 1 -3.02 30.02 -14.92
C LEU A 1 -3.76 28.68 -15.01
N GLU A 2 -4.94 28.70 -15.57
CA GLU A 2 -5.73 27.48 -15.82
C GLU A 2 -5.39 27.04 -17.24
N ILE A 3 -4.82 25.84 -17.40
CA ILE A 3 -4.47 25.28 -18.70
C ILE A 3 -5.50 24.22 -19.03
N ASP A 4 -6.38 24.51 -19.97
CA ASP A 4 -7.36 23.56 -20.49
C ASP A 4 -6.74 22.80 -21.67
N ILE A 5 -6.41 21.53 -21.46
CA ILE A 5 -5.82 20.65 -22.47
C ILE A 5 -6.94 19.88 -23.15
N LYS A 6 -7.29 20.29 -24.37
CA LYS A 6 -8.29 19.58 -25.20
C LYS A 6 -7.60 18.59 -26.13
N SER A 7 -7.99 17.33 -26.06
CA SER A 7 -7.54 16.32 -27.01
C SER A 7 -8.20 16.52 -28.38
N ARG A 8 -7.44 16.29 -29.46
CA ARG A 8 -7.95 16.23 -30.82
C ARG A 8 -8.83 15.00 -31.07
N PHE A 9 -8.69 14.00 -30.22
CA PHE A 9 -9.49 12.76 -30.25
C PHE A 9 -10.56 12.79 -29.18
N SER A 10 -11.64 12.02 -29.39
CA SER A 10 -12.64 11.85 -28.35
C SER A 10 -12.03 11.22 -27.10
N ASN A 11 -12.52 11.58 -25.93
CA ASN A 11 -12.03 11.03 -24.66
C ASN A 11 -12.13 9.51 -24.61
N THR A 12 -13.14 8.92 -25.22
CA THR A 12 -13.31 7.45 -25.33
C THR A 12 -12.24 6.79 -26.19
N PHE A 13 -11.78 7.45 -27.25
CA PHE A 13 -10.70 6.94 -28.09
C PHE A 13 -9.36 6.99 -27.34
N LEU A 14 -9.11 8.09 -26.64
CA LEU A 14 -7.91 8.27 -25.84
C LEU A 14 -7.84 7.25 -24.68
N GLU A 15 -8.97 7.01 -24.01
CA GLU A 15 -9.08 5.98 -22.99
C GLU A 15 -8.73 4.60 -23.53
N ARG A 16 -9.27 4.22 -24.69
CA ARG A 16 -8.95 2.95 -25.36
C ARG A 16 -7.48 2.84 -25.75
N MET A 17 -6.89 3.91 -26.30
CA MET A 17 -5.47 3.94 -26.62
C MET A 17 -4.61 3.73 -25.38
N LEU A 18 -4.91 4.44 -24.29
CA LEU A 18 -4.16 4.33 -23.04
C LEU A 18 -4.31 2.95 -22.41
N ASN A 19 -5.52 2.38 -22.44
CA ASN A 19 -5.75 1.02 -21.97
C ASN A 19 -4.97 -0.01 -22.80
N PHE A 20 -4.99 0.12 -24.11
CA PHE A 20 -4.22 -0.76 -25.01
C PHE A 20 -2.70 -0.65 -24.79
N ALA A 21 -2.18 0.59 -24.67
CA ALA A 21 -0.76 0.83 -24.44
C ALA A 21 -0.26 0.26 -23.09
N ASN A 22 -1.16 0.01 -22.16
CA ASN A 22 -0.84 -0.47 -20.81
C ASN A 22 -1.30 -1.93 -20.58
N ASP A 23 -1.61 -2.68 -21.64
CA ASP A 23 -2.13 -4.06 -21.57
C ASP A 23 -3.35 -4.21 -20.64
N ILE A 24 -4.10 -3.14 -20.43
CA ILE A 24 -5.34 -3.16 -19.69
C ILE A 24 -6.44 -3.53 -20.70
N PHE A 25 -6.62 -4.82 -20.92
CA PHE A 25 -7.72 -5.30 -21.73
C PHE A 25 -9.02 -5.15 -20.94
N LEU A 26 -9.86 -4.24 -21.38
CA LEU A 26 -11.26 -4.18 -20.94
C LEU A 26 -12.00 -5.31 -21.66
N ASP A 27 -11.97 -6.52 -21.08
CA ASP A 27 -12.92 -7.55 -21.47
C ASP A 27 -14.32 -7.04 -21.16
N ASP A 28 -15.12 -6.85 -22.20
CA ASP A 28 -16.54 -6.57 -22.17
C ASP A 28 -17.00 -5.38 -21.29
N VAL A 29 -16.61 -4.19 -21.68
CA VAL A 29 -17.62 -3.14 -21.65
C VAL A 29 -18.51 -3.41 -22.85
N SER A 30 -19.56 -4.22 -22.64
CA SER A 30 -20.68 -4.31 -23.55
C SER A 30 -21.07 -2.88 -23.91
N ILE A 31 -20.78 -2.50 -25.15
CA ILE A 31 -21.24 -1.26 -25.77
C ILE A 31 -22.74 -1.47 -26.05
N THR A 32 -23.50 -1.63 -25.00
CA THR A 32 -24.95 -1.49 -25.05
C THR A 32 -25.23 -0.04 -24.79
N GLY A 33 -25.39 0.68 -25.90
CA GLY A 33 -26.18 1.89 -26.05
C GLY A 33 -25.95 3.03 -25.06
N ASN A 34 -25.38 4.12 -25.55
CA ASN A 34 -25.73 5.50 -25.15
C ASN A 34 -25.52 5.95 -23.71
N GLN A 35 -24.39 5.61 -23.07
CA GLN A 35 -23.86 6.50 -22.03
C GLN A 35 -22.39 6.74 -22.29
N VAL A 36 -22.12 7.72 -23.16
CA VAL A 36 -20.82 8.40 -23.20
C VAL A 36 -20.64 8.99 -21.81
N LYS A 37 -19.76 8.42 -20.99
CA LYS A 37 -19.30 9.10 -19.79
C LYS A 37 -18.52 10.31 -20.26
N GLU A 38 -19.14 11.47 -20.24
CA GLU A 38 -18.60 12.75 -20.69
C GLU A 38 -17.37 13.20 -19.90
N ASP A 39 -17.07 12.55 -18.77
CA ASP A 39 -15.99 12.94 -17.85
C ASP A 39 -14.89 11.89 -17.74
N PHE A 40 -14.22 11.57 -18.86
CA PHE A 40 -12.94 10.88 -18.76
C PHE A 40 -11.85 11.87 -18.33
N ASP A 41 -11.47 11.79 -17.05
CA ASP A 41 -10.41 12.61 -16.48
C ASP A 41 -9.05 11.94 -16.72
N ILE A 42 -8.37 12.38 -17.78
CA ILE A 42 -7.04 11.89 -18.17
C ILE A 42 -6.05 12.03 -17.02
N SER A 43 -6.13 13.11 -16.25
CA SER A 43 -5.21 13.35 -15.14
C SER A 43 -5.35 12.29 -14.06
N LYS A 44 -6.58 11.92 -13.69
CA LYS A 44 -6.83 10.81 -12.76
C LYS A 44 -6.35 9.47 -13.30
N TYR A 45 -6.57 9.23 -14.60
CA TYR A 45 -6.08 8.00 -15.24
C TYR A 45 -4.57 7.87 -15.11
N ILE A 46 -3.81 8.92 -15.46
CA ILE A 46 -2.35 8.93 -15.39
C ILE A 46 -1.88 8.72 -13.94
N ILE A 47 -2.50 9.40 -12.97
CA ILE A 47 -2.17 9.25 -11.55
C ILE A 47 -2.38 7.81 -11.09
N TYR A 48 -3.53 7.19 -11.42
CA TYR A 48 -3.81 5.81 -11.05
C TYR A 48 -2.83 4.83 -11.68
N TYR A 49 -2.52 5.02 -12.97
CA TYR A 49 -1.56 4.21 -13.67
C TYR A 49 -0.16 4.29 -13.05
N MET A 50 0.35 5.50 -12.84
CA MET A 50 1.65 5.71 -12.20
C MET A 50 1.69 5.12 -10.79
N PHE A 51 0.63 5.30 -10.01
CA PHE A 51 0.54 4.72 -8.67
C PHE A 51 0.65 3.20 -8.71
N ILE A 52 -0.07 2.53 -9.61
CA ILE A 52 -0.07 1.08 -9.72
C ILE A 52 1.29 0.55 -10.15
N GLN A 53 1.92 1.16 -11.16
CA GLN A 53 3.26 0.79 -11.63
C GLN A 53 4.29 0.92 -10.50
N ASN A 54 4.22 2.00 -9.74
CA ASN A 54 5.13 2.19 -8.61
C ASN A 54 4.84 1.21 -7.46
N LEU A 55 3.56 0.92 -7.20
CA LEU A 55 3.16 -0.06 -6.19
C LEU A 55 3.68 -1.46 -6.54
N GLU A 56 3.59 -1.90 -7.81
CA GLU A 56 4.13 -3.17 -8.27
C GLU A 56 5.65 -3.24 -8.09
N LYS A 57 6.37 -2.19 -8.52
CA LYS A 57 7.83 -2.10 -8.32
C LYS A 57 8.21 -2.18 -6.85
N ALA A 58 7.52 -1.43 -6.01
CA ALA A 58 7.77 -1.44 -4.58
C ALA A 58 7.46 -2.78 -3.93
N PHE A 59 6.41 -3.45 -4.37
CA PHE A 59 6.07 -4.77 -3.87
C PHE A 59 7.12 -5.81 -4.25
N LEU A 60 7.68 -5.75 -5.47
CA LEU A 60 8.78 -6.61 -5.92
C LEU A 60 10.07 -6.37 -5.12
N LEU A 61 10.36 -5.12 -4.75
CA LEU A 61 11.51 -4.76 -3.91
C LEU A 61 11.29 -5.07 -2.42
N GLY A 62 10.07 -5.38 -2.04
CA GLY A 62 9.61 -5.53 -0.66
C GLY A 62 9.15 -4.20 -0.06
N LEU A 63 8.02 -4.23 0.64
CA LEU A 63 7.48 -3.04 1.29
C LEU A 63 8.43 -2.48 2.35
N PRO A 64 8.40 -1.17 2.64
CA PRO A 64 9.26 -0.56 3.64
C PRO A 64 9.09 -1.20 5.01
N LYS A 65 10.20 -1.61 5.62
CA LYS A 65 10.23 -2.24 6.93
C LYS A 65 10.96 -1.38 7.94
N ALA A 66 10.52 -1.44 9.18
CA ALA A 66 11.20 -0.83 10.31
C ALA A 66 11.51 -1.88 11.38
N TYR A 67 12.60 -1.66 12.11
CA TYR A 67 12.91 -2.48 13.26
C TYR A 67 11.97 -2.12 14.42
N LYS A 68 11.22 -3.12 14.90
CA LYS A 68 10.40 -2.99 16.12
C LYS A 68 10.95 -3.91 17.21
N SER A 69 11.02 -3.40 18.43
CA SER A 69 11.30 -4.20 19.61
C SER A 69 10.03 -4.96 19.98
N ILE A 70 10.12 -6.28 20.08
CA ILE A 70 9.03 -7.16 20.45
C ILE A 70 9.38 -7.81 21.77
N GLU A 71 8.49 -7.65 22.73
CA GLU A 71 8.61 -8.28 24.04
C GLU A 71 8.05 -9.69 23.97
N HIS A 72 8.75 -10.62 24.57
CA HIS A 72 8.39 -12.02 24.67
C HIS A 72 8.41 -12.45 26.14
N HIS A 73 7.48 -13.33 26.49
CA HIS A 73 7.45 -14.00 27.78
C HIS A 73 7.16 -15.48 27.54
N ASP A 74 8.18 -16.17 27.05
CA ASP A 74 8.10 -17.54 26.57
C ASP A 74 9.11 -18.45 27.27
N MET A 75 8.91 -19.79 27.13
CA MET A 75 9.87 -20.79 27.60
C MET A 75 11.21 -20.72 26.82
N LYS A 76 11.17 -20.25 25.58
CA LYS A 76 12.36 -20.12 24.73
C LYS A 76 12.80 -18.66 24.69
N LEU A 77 14.08 -18.44 24.95
CA LEU A 77 14.68 -17.13 24.84
C LEU A 77 14.67 -16.64 23.38
N LYS A 78 14.07 -15.49 23.16
CA LYS A 78 14.07 -14.81 21.86
C LYS A 78 14.73 -13.45 21.99
N GLY A 79 15.93 -13.32 21.45
CA GLY A 79 16.71 -12.08 21.53
C GLY A 79 17.44 -11.90 22.86
N LYS A 80 17.34 -10.73 23.47
CA LYS A 80 18.03 -10.38 24.72
C LYS A 80 17.10 -10.50 25.92
N ILE A 81 17.59 -10.97 27.06
CA ILE A 81 16.82 -11.01 28.31
C ILE A 81 16.54 -9.58 28.75
N ASP A 82 15.29 -9.29 29.06
CA ASP A 82 14.91 -8.06 29.76
C ASP A 82 15.15 -8.25 31.25
N ILE A 83 16.35 -7.83 31.71
CA ILE A 83 16.81 -8.04 33.08
C ILE A 83 15.83 -7.41 34.09
N ASN A 84 15.28 -6.25 33.79
CA ASN A 84 14.36 -5.57 34.69
C ASN A 84 13.06 -6.36 34.87
N LYS A 85 12.51 -6.87 33.78
CA LYS A 85 11.30 -7.70 33.83
C LYS A 85 11.59 -9.06 34.43
N PHE A 86 12.74 -9.66 34.09
CA PHE A 86 13.17 -10.94 34.64
C PHE A 86 13.25 -10.89 36.18
N ILE A 87 13.95 -9.89 36.75
CA ILE A 87 14.08 -9.74 38.19
C ILE A 87 12.72 -9.49 38.85
N LYS A 88 11.85 -8.68 38.20
CA LYS A 88 10.60 -8.25 38.81
C LYS A 88 9.49 -9.30 38.75
N TYR A 89 9.44 -10.10 37.66
CA TYR A 89 8.31 -10.97 37.37
C TYR A 89 8.67 -12.46 37.23
N ASP A 90 9.92 -12.76 36.88
CA ASP A 90 10.31 -14.13 36.55
C ASP A 90 11.12 -14.80 37.68
N ILE A 91 11.28 -14.14 38.83
CA ILE A 91 11.90 -14.71 40.03
C ILE A 91 10.83 -14.90 41.12
N PRO A 92 10.63 -16.15 41.64
CA PRO A 92 11.31 -17.38 41.29
C PRO A 92 10.93 -17.90 39.89
N PHE A 93 11.87 -18.53 39.20
CA PHE A 93 11.71 -18.99 37.82
C PHE A 93 10.53 -19.94 37.68
N GLN A 94 9.57 -19.58 36.82
CA GLN A 94 8.34 -20.33 36.56
C GLN A 94 8.31 -20.97 35.17
N GLY A 95 9.47 -21.18 34.55
CA GLY A 95 9.56 -21.80 33.22
C GLY A 95 9.43 -20.84 32.04
N LYS A 96 9.25 -19.53 32.27
CA LYS A 96 9.19 -18.50 31.24
C LYS A 96 10.20 -17.42 31.50
N ILE A 97 10.71 -16.81 30.43
CA ILE A 97 11.74 -15.77 30.49
C ILE A 97 11.26 -14.55 29.72
N SER A 98 11.31 -13.39 30.36
CA SER A 98 11.07 -12.10 29.73
C SER A 98 12.25 -11.72 28.86
N SER A 99 12.00 -11.57 27.57
CA SER A 99 13.03 -11.25 26.59
C SER A 99 12.52 -10.26 25.55
N VAL A 100 13.45 -9.58 24.89
CA VAL A 100 13.18 -8.60 23.83
C VAL A 100 13.95 -8.97 22.59
N SER A 101 13.23 -9.18 21.50
CA SER A 101 13.84 -9.31 20.17
C SER A 101 13.68 -8.05 19.35
N ARG A 102 14.54 -7.88 18.36
CA ARG A 102 14.42 -6.78 17.39
C ARG A 102 14.14 -7.38 16.02
N GLU A 103 12.92 -7.20 15.55
CA GLU A 103 12.46 -7.79 14.29
C GLU A 103 12.13 -6.69 13.27
N GLN A 104 12.40 -7.00 12.00
CA GLN A 104 11.93 -6.16 10.90
C GLN A 104 10.47 -6.46 10.64
N LYS A 105 9.61 -5.45 10.81
CA LYS A 105 8.19 -5.51 10.46
C LYS A 105 7.83 -4.41 9.49
N GLU A 106 6.89 -4.69 8.63
CA GLU A 106 6.32 -3.70 7.72
C GLU A 106 5.70 -2.54 8.51
N ILE A 107 5.80 -1.33 7.95
CA ILE A 107 5.32 -0.12 8.61
C ILE A 107 3.82 -0.04 8.41
N GLN A 108 3.06 -0.18 9.49
CA GLN A 108 1.62 -0.29 9.47
C GLN A 108 0.94 0.92 8.82
N GLU A 109 1.43 2.11 9.11
CA GLU A 109 0.90 3.37 8.57
C GLU A 109 1.00 3.41 7.05
N ILE A 110 2.08 2.86 6.48
CA ILE A 110 2.28 2.79 5.02
C ILE A 110 1.30 1.78 4.41
N ILE A 111 1.16 0.59 5.01
CA ILE A 111 0.22 -0.42 4.54
C ILE A 111 -1.21 0.11 4.52
N ASP A 112 -1.63 0.80 5.58
CA ASP A 112 -2.97 1.35 5.71
C ASP A 112 -3.26 2.42 4.65
N VAL A 113 -2.29 3.31 4.38
CA VAL A 113 -2.39 4.33 3.34
C VAL A 113 -2.47 3.70 1.95
N LEU A 114 -1.58 2.74 1.64
CA LEU A 114 -1.57 2.04 0.35
C LEU A 114 -2.87 1.27 0.12
N TYR A 115 -3.38 0.57 1.15
CA TYR A 115 -4.65 -0.14 1.06
C TYR A 115 -5.82 0.82 0.79
N LYS A 116 -5.84 1.99 1.44
CA LYS A 116 -6.87 3.02 1.20
C LYS A 116 -6.80 3.54 -0.23
N ALA A 117 -5.60 3.81 -0.76
CA ALA A 117 -5.41 4.24 -2.15
C ALA A 117 -5.90 3.18 -3.14
N VAL A 118 -5.50 1.91 -2.96
CA VAL A 118 -5.98 0.79 -3.78
C VAL A 118 -7.51 0.67 -3.72
N LYS A 119 -8.13 0.86 -2.55
CA LYS A 119 -9.59 0.81 -2.41
C LYS A 119 -10.30 1.95 -3.15
N ILE A 120 -9.70 3.15 -3.19
CA ILE A 120 -10.24 4.27 -3.96
C ILE A 120 -10.21 3.95 -5.46
N ILE A 121 -9.10 3.42 -5.96
CA ILE A 121 -8.96 3.02 -7.36
C ILE A 121 -9.94 1.90 -7.70
N ASP A 122 -10.09 0.89 -6.83
CA ASP A 122 -11.03 -0.22 -7.01
C ASP A 122 -12.49 0.25 -7.16
N LYS A 123 -12.85 1.30 -6.42
CA LYS A 123 -14.19 1.90 -6.50
C LYS A 123 -14.39 2.66 -7.81
N ASN A 124 -13.36 3.35 -8.28
CA ASN A 124 -13.46 4.23 -9.44
C ASN A 124 -13.24 3.47 -10.76
N ASN A 125 -12.27 2.55 -10.79
CA ASN A 125 -11.95 1.75 -11.98
C ASN A 125 -11.32 0.41 -11.61
N LYS A 126 -12.11 -0.65 -11.58
CA LYS A 126 -11.65 -2.00 -11.23
C LYS A 126 -10.66 -2.61 -12.22
N ALA A 127 -10.67 -2.16 -13.48
CA ALA A 127 -9.81 -2.72 -14.52
C ALA A 127 -8.32 -2.55 -14.18
N PHE A 128 -7.94 -1.43 -13.55
CA PHE A 128 -6.56 -1.19 -13.10
C PHE A 128 -6.03 -2.23 -12.12
N LEU A 129 -6.90 -2.91 -11.38
CA LEU A 129 -6.49 -3.81 -10.30
C LEU A 129 -6.41 -5.28 -10.71
N LYS A 130 -6.72 -5.62 -11.96
CA LYS A 130 -6.68 -7.03 -12.43
C LYS A 130 -5.29 -7.64 -12.18
N ASN A 131 -4.24 -6.94 -12.60
CA ASN A 131 -2.86 -7.45 -12.53
C ASN A 131 -2.28 -7.45 -11.11
N ILE A 132 -2.79 -6.59 -10.21
CA ILE A 132 -2.30 -6.44 -8.85
C ILE A 132 -3.21 -7.05 -7.78
N SER A 133 -4.06 -7.99 -8.16
CA SER A 133 -4.99 -8.65 -7.22
C SER A 133 -4.27 -9.30 -6.03
N HIS A 134 -3.09 -9.87 -6.24
CA HIS A 134 -2.24 -10.45 -5.19
C HIS A 134 -1.75 -9.38 -4.19
N ILE A 135 -1.36 -8.19 -4.68
CA ILE A 135 -0.95 -7.06 -3.84
C ILE A 135 -2.13 -6.57 -3.00
N LYS A 136 -3.30 -6.43 -3.62
CA LYS A 136 -4.54 -6.06 -2.91
C LYS A 136 -4.87 -7.04 -1.79
N THR A 137 -4.71 -8.34 -2.03
CA THR A 137 -4.94 -9.39 -1.03
C THR A 137 -3.95 -9.29 0.12
N HIS A 138 -2.66 -9.12 -0.20
CA HIS A 138 -1.61 -8.93 0.80
C HIS A 138 -1.88 -7.69 1.68
N LEU A 139 -2.11 -6.53 1.07
CA LEU A 139 -2.42 -5.31 1.82
C LEU A 139 -3.68 -5.47 2.69
N LYS A 140 -4.70 -6.18 2.19
CA LYS A 140 -5.92 -6.47 2.96
C LYS A 140 -5.65 -7.32 4.19
N GLN A 141 -4.75 -8.29 4.09
CA GLN A 141 -4.38 -9.20 5.19
C GLN A 141 -3.64 -8.46 6.31
N TYR A 142 -2.76 -7.52 5.96
CA TYR A 142 -1.90 -6.83 6.91
C TYR A 142 -2.40 -5.43 7.32
N LYS A 143 -3.49 -4.94 6.73
CA LYS A 143 -4.07 -3.65 7.13
C LYS A 143 -4.53 -3.67 8.59
N SER A 144 -4.42 -2.52 9.26
CA SER A 144 -5.08 -2.32 10.56
C SER A 144 -6.58 -2.08 10.39
N ASN A 145 -7.32 -2.20 11.50
CA ASN A 145 -8.74 -1.83 11.53
C ASN A 145 -8.95 -0.32 11.77
N ASN A 146 -7.87 0.44 11.90
CA ASN A 146 -7.93 1.86 12.21
C ASN A 146 -8.32 2.68 10.97
N TYR A 147 -9.03 3.78 11.20
CA TYR A 147 -9.32 4.75 10.16
C TYR A 147 -8.05 5.49 9.75
N VAL A 148 -7.81 5.59 8.44
CA VAL A 148 -6.67 6.36 7.91
C VAL A 148 -7.01 7.85 7.94
N SER A 149 -6.47 8.55 8.93
CA SER A 149 -6.58 10.00 9.08
C SER A 149 -5.47 10.73 8.31
N ASN A 150 -5.58 12.07 8.22
CA ASN A 150 -4.50 12.90 7.68
C ASN A 150 -3.21 12.77 8.51
N GLU A 151 -3.32 12.54 9.82
CA GLU A 151 -2.15 12.28 10.66
C GLU A 151 -1.44 10.98 10.29
N THR A 152 -2.21 9.91 9.98
CA THR A 152 -1.65 8.64 9.52
C THR A 152 -0.90 8.82 8.21
N ILE A 153 -1.45 9.59 7.27
CA ILE A 153 -0.80 9.92 6.00
C ILE A 153 0.49 10.70 6.25
N ASN A 154 0.46 11.72 7.10
CA ASN A 154 1.64 12.51 7.43
C ASN A 154 2.73 11.69 8.15
N LYS A 155 2.36 10.75 9.01
CA LYS A 155 3.30 9.82 9.65
C LYS A 155 3.92 8.87 8.63
N ALA A 156 3.12 8.34 7.71
CA ALA A 156 3.62 7.50 6.63
C ALA A 156 4.64 8.25 5.76
N LEU A 157 4.32 9.46 5.31
CA LEU A 157 5.20 10.29 4.46
C LEU A 157 6.50 10.71 5.16
N LYS A 158 6.45 10.97 6.49
CA LYS A 158 7.64 11.31 7.29
C LYS A 158 8.46 10.09 7.71
N SER A 159 8.05 8.90 7.36
CA SER A 159 8.78 7.69 7.71
C SER A 159 10.18 7.68 7.08
N LYS A 160 11.21 7.47 7.92
CA LYS A 160 12.60 7.34 7.44
C LYS A 160 12.80 6.23 6.42
N ALA A 161 11.93 5.22 6.42
CA ALA A 161 12.00 4.12 5.48
C ALA A 161 11.67 4.56 4.04
N LEU A 162 10.81 5.56 3.86
CA LEU A 162 10.51 6.14 2.54
C LEU A 162 11.60 7.11 2.05
N GLN A 163 12.49 7.55 2.92
CA GLN A 163 13.65 8.38 2.53
C GLN A 163 14.75 7.55 1.86
N ASN A 164 14.64 6.24 1.85
CA ASN A 164 15.55 5.37 1.11
C ASN A 164 15.34 5.59 -0.40
N PRO A 165 16.41 5.81 -1.20
CA PRO A 165 16.30 6.03 -2.66
C PRO A 165 15.50 4.96 -3.41
N ILE A 166 15.46 3.74 -2.89
CA ILE A 166 14.69 2.61 -3.45
C ILE A 166 13.18 2.91 -3.46
N PHE A 167 12.69 3.74 -2.51
CA PHE A 167 11.28 4.07 -2.38
C PHE A 167 10.95 5.50 -2.81
N PHE A 168 11.84 6.15 -3.57
CA PHE A 168 11.66 7.53 -4.03
C PHE A 168 10.42 7.72 -4.94
N PHE A 169 9.78 6.64 -5.35
CA PHE A 169 8.62 6.66 -6.25
C PHE A 169 7.27 6.54 -5.52
N PHE A 170 7.26 6.57 -4.20
CA PHE A 170 6.06 6.68 -3.39
C PHE A 170 5.80 8.13 -2.97
#